data_517dc999a8951eade854854dff828e33
#
_entry.id   517dc999a8951eade854854dff828e33
#
_cell.length_a   1.000
_cell.length_b   1.000
_cell.length_c   1.000
_cell.angle_alpha   90.00
_cell.angle_beta   90.00
_cell.angle_gamma   90.00
#
_symmetry.space_group_name_H-M   'P 1'
#
loop_
_entity.id
_entity.type
_entity.pdbx_description
1 polymer ?
#
loop_
_entity_poly.entity_id
_entity_poly.type
_entity_poly.pdbx_seq_one_letter_code
_entity_poly.pdbx_strand_id
1 'polypeptide(L)'
;IDEMNWSYEGNRVVEITDMVGEQGRYDMKEYRDYNHNGLDYFYDSNGNMTADLDRDIVAIRYNLLNLPDTVQFRNGSAIVNYYTADGKRTGSKYLTPLTTVVIPAGQTFGSTSGTAAMSSHVTARRGSLEYAGADFESDTLIRIHNGDGYLDCSEPDFRYFVRDYQGNIRTVYGSAVAKLIPVEPPFSLTNRGAIGGDKPPIRPKPIEYTVTYQRMQYYPFGLPYEAHYQPEEQPYKYGGKEFIELHGYDSYDFDARMYYPALCRFMTMDPLCEKYYSISPYAYCNNNPVNYVDPDGRDAVFIAFPDYKISAFGKQWSNLGHAGVLLIDNKTGLTKYYEYGRYDKAGIGEVRQKTISNVVIDKETGKPTVESMNKVMSEISKVGQGGRIEGAYIESDKFKEMNDYAQSKKAENDNPDRKEYSITGNNCGTFAGDVVKQDPNVKKQSPTIIDPRPNSMVKEYQDNFKPINYDPKTEKIEWEQ
;
A
#
# COMPACT_ATOMS: atom_id res chain seq x y z
N ILE A 1 -27.66 -15.11 -6.67
CA ILE A 1 -27.18 -15.37 -5.29
C ILE A 1 -26.74 -16.82 -5.31
N ASP A 2 -25.46 -17.05 -5.08
CA ASP A 2 -24.87 -18.38 -5.09
C ASP A 2 -25.24 -19.11 -3.80
N GLU A 3 -25.50 -20.40 -3.90
CA GLU A 3 -25.69 -21.28 -2.77
C GLU A 3 -24.54 -22.28 -2.74
N MET A 4 -23.47 -21.92 -2.00
CA MET A 4 -22.23 -22.69 -1.96
C MET A 4 -22.16 -23.54 -0.70
N ASN A 5 -21.84 -24.81 -0.87
CA ASN A 5 -21.49 -25.72 0.21
C ASN A 5 -19.97 -25.84 0.32
N TRP A 6 -19.46 -25.67 1.55
CA TRP A 6 -18.04 -25.65 1.85
C TRP A 6 -17.65 -26.84 2.71
N SER A 7 -16.68 -27.60 2.26
CA SER A 7 -16.07 -28.70 3.03
C SER A 7 -14.70 -28.29 3.54
N TYR A 8 -14.41 -28.64 4.79
CA TYR A 8 -13.18 -28.22 5.48
C TYR A 8 -12.42 -29.40 6.07
N GLU A 9 -11.10 -29.35 6.02
CA GLU A 9 -10.19 -30.12 6.84
C GLU A 9 -9.49 -29.19 7.82
N GLY A 10 -9.98 -29.13 9.07
CA GLY A 10 -9.57 -28.11 10.03
C GLY A 10 -9.93 -26.70 9.57
N ASN A 11 -8.93 -25.86 9.33
CA ASN A 11 -9.12 -24.50 8.80
C ASN A 11 -8.98 -24.40 7.27
N ARG A 12 -8.65 -25.50 6.59
CA ARG A 12 -8.42 -25.57 5.15
C ARG A 12 -9.73 -25.89 4.45
N VAL A 13 -10.08 -25.10 3.44
CA VAL A 13 -11.16 -25.45 2.51
C VAL A 13 -10.63 -26.54 1.59
N VAL A 14 -11.34 -27.63 1.44
CA VAL A 14 -10.91 -28.74 0.57
C VAL A 14 -11.84 -28.95 -0.62
N GLU A 15 -13.08 -28.50 -0.53
CA GLU A 15 -14.08 -28.61 -1.58
C GLU A 15 -15.12 -27.50 -1.45
N ILE A 16 -15.57 -26.96 -2.57
CA ILE A 16 -16.72 -26.05 -2.63
C ILE A 16 -17.62 -26.50 -3.77
N THR A 17 -18.90 -26.72 -3.47
CA THR A 17 -19.90 -27.07 -4.48
C THR A 17 -20.87 -25.91 -4.65
N ASP A 18 -21.02 -25.41 -5.88
CA ASP A 18 -22.06 -24.45 -6.22
C ASP A 18 -23.35 -25.19 -6.57
N MET A 19 -24.38 -24.96 -5.77
CA MET A 19 -25.70 -25.61 -5.92
C MET A 19 -26.61 -24.92 -6.95
N VAL A 20 -26.30 -23.74 -7.38
CA VAL A 20 -27.16 -22.90 -8.23
C VAL A 20 -26.73 -22.94 -9.70
N GLY A 21 -25.49 -23.24 -9.98
CA GLY A 21 -24.90 -23.21 -11.31
C GLY A 21 -24.82 -21.80 -11.91
N GLU A 22 -24.17 -21.68 -13.05
CA GLU A 22 -23.95 -20.41 -13.73
C GLU A 22 -25.27 -19.73 -14.11
N GLN A 23 -25.74 -18.79 -13.30
CA GLN A 23 -26.75 -17.82 -13.69
C GLN A 23 -26.08 -16.48 -13.97
N GLY A 24 -25.49 -16.36 -15.15
CA GLY A 24 -24.85 -15.12 -15.62
C GLY A 24 -25.79 -13.93 -15.67
N ARG A 25 -26.11 -13.35 -14.51
CA ARG A 25 -26.84 -12.08 -14.40
C ARG A 25 -25.97 -10.88 -14.69
N TYR A 26 -24.67 -11.08 -14.59
CA TYR A 26 -23.67 -10.02 -14.78
C TYR A 26 -22.49 -10.65 -15.54
N ASP A 27 -21.89 -9.99 -16.51
CA ASP A 27 -20.65 -10.41 -17.21
C ASP A 27 -19.44 -10.36 -16.23
N MET A 28 -19.48 -11.19 -15.15
CA MET A 28 -18.67 -10.95 -13.97
C MET A 28 -17.84 -12.13 -13.58
N LYS A 29 -16.73 -11.81 -12.88
CA LYS A 29 -15.98 -12.81 -12.16
C LYS A 29 -16.81 -13.26 -10.96
N GLU A 30 -17.17 -14.51 -10.97
CA GLU A 30 -17.87 -15.21 -9.89
C GLU A 30 -17.07 -16.46 -9.54
N TYR A 31 -17.39 -17.09 -8.43
CA TYR A 31 -16.87 -18.42 -8.13
C TYR A 31 -17.40 -19.39 -9.19
N ARG A 32 -16.53 -20.26 -9.68
CA ARG A 32 -16.90 -21.31 -10.65
C ARG A 32 -16.41 -22.64 -10.14
N ASP A 33 -17.34 -23.54 -9.95
CA ASP A 33 -17.10 -24.95 -9.66
C ASP A 33 -16.83 -25.70 -10.97
N TYR A 34 -15.54 -25.75 -11.38
CA TYR A 34 -15.16 -26.49 -12.56
C TYR A 34 -14.82 -27.97 -12.29
N ASN A 35 -14.56 -28.32 -11.03
CA ASN A 35 -14.17 -29.67 -10.63
C ASN A 35 -15.29 -30.37 -9.85
N HIS A 36 -16.38 -30.71 -10.52
CA HIS A 36 -17.56 -31.33 -9.92
C HIS A 36 -17.37 -32.73 -9.27
N ASN A 37 -16.14 -33.25 -9.18
CA ASN A 37 -15.88 -34.62 -8.78
C ASN A 37 -14.74 -34.77 -7.77
N GLY A 38 -14.82 -34.18 -6.61
CA GLY A 38 -13.89 -34.45 -5.50
C GLY A 38 -13.21 -33.20 -4.94
N LEU A 39 -12.06 -33.38 -4.32
CA LEU A 39 -11.34 -32.28 -3.67
C LEU A 39 -10.81 -31.26 -4.69
N ASP A 40 -11.05 -29.99 -4.43
CA ASP A 40 -10.69 -28.88 -5.30
C ASP A 40 -9.35 -28.25 -4.87
N TYR A 41 -9.09 -28.24 -3.56
CA TYR A 41 -7.98 -27.52 -2.96
C TYR A 41 -7.03 -28.44 -2.21
N PHE A 42 -5.75 -28.30 -2.48
CA PHE A 42 -4.70 -29.09 -1.85
C PHE A 42 -3.70 -28.17 -1.13
N TYR A 43 -3.11 -28.67 -0.06
CA TYR A 43 -2.19 -27.90 0.78
C TYR A 43 -0.94 -28.68 1.13
N ASP A 44 0.17 -27.97 1.33
CA ASP A 44 1.39 -28.54 1.88
C ASP A 44 1.35 -28.63 3.43
N SER A 45 2.44 -29.12 4.02
CA SER A 45 2.58 -29.23 5.47
C SER A 45 2.62 -27.85 6.19
N ASN A 46 3.02 -26.80 5.48
CA ASN A 46 3.04 -25.42 5.99
C ASN A 46 1.67 -24.75 5.88
N GLY A 47 0.67 -25.42 5.31
CA GLY A 47 -0.67 -24.88 5.07
C GLY A 47 -0.76 -23.96 3.86
N ASN A 48 0.21 -23.96 2.97
CA ASN A 48 0.12 -23.24 1.71
C ASN A 48 -0.71 -24.04 0.70
N MET A 49 -1.61 -23.36 -0.01
CA MET A 49 -2.41 -24.00 -1.08
C MET A 49 -1.51 -24.40 -2.25
N THR A 50 -1.43 -25.69 -2.56
CA THR A 50 -0.58 -26.23 -3.61
C THR A 50 -1.29 -26.51 -4.93
N ALA A 51 -2.62 -26.60 -4.91
CA ALA A 51 -3.45 -26.66 -6.11
C ALA A 51 -4.83 -26.10 -5.84
N ASP A 52 -5.47 -25.60 -6.90
CA ASP A 52 -6.83 -25.10 -6.96
C ASP A 52 -7.43 -25.52 -8.30
N LEU A 53 -8.15 -26.66 -8.27
CA LEU A 53 -8.61 -27.30 -9.49
C LEU A 53 -9.82 -26.57 -10.10
N ASP A 54 -10.52 -25.75 -9.34
CA ASP A 54 -11.60 -24.90 -9.84
C ASP A 54 -11.08 -23.78 -10.75
N ARG A 55 -9.87 -23.32 -10.51
CA ARG A 55 -9.17 -22.37 -11.40
C ARG A 55 -8.22 -23.03 -12.39
N ASP A 56 -8.29 -24.37 -12.56
CA ASP A 56 -7.35 -25.14 -13.35
C ASP A 56 -5.88 -24.97 -12.92
N ILE A 57 -5.64 -24.56 -11.66
CA ILE A 57 -4.30 -24.47 -11.09
C ILE A 57 -3.90 -25.84 -10.57
N VAL A 58 -3.02 -26.50 -11.30
CA VAL A 58 -2.61 -27.89 -11.02
C VAL A 58 -1.42 -27.97 -10.08
N ALA A 59 -0.61 -26.92 -9.96
CA ALA A 59 0.47 -26.85 -8.98
C ALA A 59 0.81 -25.41 -8.62
N ILE A 60 1.06 -25.16 -7.33
CA ILE A 60 1.66 -23.92 -6.82
C ILE A 60 2.92 -24.32 -6.05
N ARG A 61 4.05 -23.74 -6.40
CA ARG A 61 5.29 -23.88 -5.65
C ARG A 61 5.55 -22.60 -4.86
N TYR A 62 6.18 -22.77 -3.71
CA TYR A 62 6.49 -21.69 -2.79
C TYR A 62 8.00 -21.59 -2.55
N ASN A 63 8.47 -20.39 -2.34
CA ASN A 63 9.83 -20.11 -1.88
C ASN A 63 9.95 -20.30 -0.34
N LEU A 64 11.13 -20.06 0.20
CA LEU A 64 11.40 -20.19 1.65
C LEU A 64 10.61 -19.20 2.52
N LEU A 65 10.00 -18.17 1.94
CA LEU A 65 9.18 -17.19 2.64
C LEU A 65 7.67 -17.51 2.54
N ASN A 66 7.30 -18.72 2.05
CA ASN A 66 5.93 -19.13 1.75
C ASN A 66 5.21 -18.19 0.75
N LEU A 67 5.98 -17.59 -0.17
CA LEU A 67 5.44 -16.80 -1.28
C LEU A 67 5.40 -17.65 -2.56
N PRO A 68 4.33 -17.61 -3.38
CA PRO A 68 4.20 -18.44 -4.56
C PRO A 68 5.20 -18.04 -5.64
N ASP A 69 6.22 -18.83 -5.86
CA ASP A 69 7.23 -18.59 -6.90
C ASP A 69 6.78 -19.04 -8.29
N THR A 70 5.94 -20.10 -8.35
CA THR A 70 5.43 -20.63 -9.61
C THR A 70 4.00 -21.11 -9.45
N VAL A 71 3.12 -20.62 -10.33
CA VAL A 71 1.74 -21.10 -10.46
C VAL A 71 1.58 -21.77 -11.81
N GLN A 72 1.22 -23.05 -11.84
CA GLN A 72 1.07 -23.87 -13.04
C GLN A 72 -0.40 -24.17 -13.33
N PHE A 73 -0.86 -23.84 -14.51
CA PHE A 73 -2.20 -24.15 -14.98
C PHE A 73 -2.24 -25.45 -15.80
N ARG A 74 -3.38 -26.12 -15.80
CA ARG A 74 -3.61 -27.38 -16.54
C ARG A 74 -3.32 -27.25 -18.03
N ASN A 75 -3.66 -26.11 -18.64
CA ASN A 75 -3.44 -25.82 -20.06
C ASN A 75 -1.97 -25.56 -20.43
N GLY A 76 -1.04 -25.72 -19.47
CA GLY A 76 0.38 -25.48 -19.64
C GLY A 76 0.82 -24.03 -19.40
N SER A 77 -0.09 -23.09 -19.26
CA SER A 77 0.25 -21.71 -18.87
C SER A 77 0.87 -21.68 -17.47
N ALA A 78 1.77 -20.74 -17.22
CA ALA A 78 2.39 -20.59 -15.91
C ALA A 78 2.66 -19.12 -15.58
N ILE A 79 2.67 -18.82 -14.28
CA ILE A 79 3.12 -17.54 -13.72
C ILE A 79 4.35 -17.84 -12.87
N VAL A 80 5.47 -17.15 -13.15
CA VAL A 80 6.71 -17.24 -12.37
C VAL A 80 6.96 -15.89 -11.73
N ASN A 81 6.95 -15.83 -10.41
CA ASN A 81 7.14 -14.62 -9.63
C ASN A 81 8.58 -14.49 -9.12
N TYR A 82 9.08 -13.27 -9.08
CA TYR A 82 10.40 -12.91 -8.62
C TYR A 82 10.29 -11.99 -7.40
N TYR A 83 11.05 -12.31 -6.36
CA TYR A 83 11.00 -11.61 -5.08
C TYR A 83 12.38 -11.14 -4.64
N THR A 84 12.42 -10.04 -3.90
CA THR A 84 13.58 -9.65 -3.11
C THR A 84 13.73 -10.56 -1.88
N ALA A 85 14.87 -10.48 -1.21
CA ALA A 85 15.13 -11.29 0.00
C ALA A 85 14.19 -10.96 1.18
N ASP A 86 13.59 -9.77 1.18
CA ASP A 86 12.59 -9.33 2.16
C ASP A 86 11.14 -9.64 1.75
N GLY A 87 10.96 -10.41 0.66
CA GLY A 87 9.66 -10.92 0.22
C GLY A 87 8.86 -9.98 -0.67
N LYS A 88 9.41 -8.84 -1.10
CA LYS A 88 8.72 -7.95 -2.02
C LYS A 88 8.78 -8.48 -3.45
N ARG A 89 7.65 -8.60 -4.13
CA ARG A 89 7.60 -9.01 -5.53
C ARG A 89 8.15 -7.91 -6.44
N THR A 90 9.16 -8.25 -7.24
CA THR A 90 9.82 -7.34 -8.18
C THR A 90 9.34 -7.48 -9.60
N GLY A 91 8.70 -8.60 -9.93
CA GLY A 91 8.14 -8.84 -11.24
C GLY A 91 7.54 -10.23 -11.38
N SER A 92 6.87 -10.44 -12.49
CA SER A 92 6.28 -11.72 -12.85
C SER A 92 6.53 -12.01 -14.33
N LYS A 93 6.76 -13.30 -14.64
CA LYS A 93 6.82 -13.79 -16.00
C LYS A 93 5.63 -14.70 -16.24
N TYR A 94 4.85 -14.37 -17.23
CA TYR A 94 3.68 -15.10 -17.69
C TYR A 94 4.06 -15.93 -18.91
N LEU A 95 3.83 -17.23 -18.85
CA LEU A 95 4.15 -18.18 -19.92
C LEU A 95 2.85 -18.74 -20.48
N THR A 96 2.70 -18.70 -21.81
CA THR A 96 1.54 -19.24 -22.51
C THR A 96 2.03 -20.21 -23.58
N PRO A 97 1.62 -21.50 -23.57
CA PRO A 97 2.02 -22.44 -24.58
C PRO A 97 1.39 -22.09 -25.93
N LEU A 98 2.20 -22.22 -27.00
CA LEU A 98 1.75 -21.99 -28.39
C LEU A 98 1.03 -23.21 -28.98
N THR A 99 1.02 -24.33 -28.27
CA THR A 99 0.34 -25.56 -28.66
C THR A 99 -0.46 -26.10 -27.49
N THR A 100 -1.49 -26.87 -27.76
CA THR A 100 -2.30 -27.48 -26.72
C THR A 100 -1.44 -28.44 -25.86
N VAL A 101 -1.42 -28.16 -24.56
CA VAL A 101 -0.72 -28.95 -23.54
C VAL A 101 -1.71 -29.25 -22.41
N VAL A 102 -1.57 -30.40 -21.79
CA VAL A 102 -2.35 -30.75 -20.57
C VAL A 102 -1.35 -31.20 -19.51
N ILE A 103 -1.34 -30.47 -18.40
CA ILE A 103 -0.49 -30.78 -17.23
C ILE A 103 -1.34 -31.47 -16.17
N PRO A 104 -0.96 -32.66 -15.70
CA PRO A 104 -1.65 -33.35 -14.61
C PRO A 104 -1.51 -32.58 -13.28
N ALA A 105 -2.49 -32.79 -12.39
CA ALA A 105 -2.47 -32.22 -11.04
C ALA A 105 -1.17 -32.63 -10.29
N GLY A 106 -0.58 -31.69 -9.57
CA GLY A 106 0.68 -31.88 -8.82
C GLY A 106 1.96 -31.82 -9.66
N GLN A 107 1.87 -31.57 -10.97
CA GLN A 107 3.02 -31.48 -11.85
C GLN A 107 3.23 -30.07 -12.40
N THR A 108 4.48 -29.74 -12.75
CA THR A 108 4.84 -28.50 -13.43
C THR A 108 5.38 -28.78 -14.83
N PHE A 109 5.34 -27.81 -15.72
CA PHE A 109 5.75 -27.96 -17.13
C PHE A 109 7.15 -28.58 -17.33
N GLY A 110 8.11 -28.27 -16.44
CA GLY A 110 9.46 -28.83 -16.52
C GLY A 110 9.58 -30.29 -16.08
N SER A 111 8.55 -30.90 -15.50
CA SER A 111 8.54 -32.31 -15.07
C SER A 111 7.89 -33.24 -16.10
N THR A 112 7.20 -32.67 -17.09
CA THR A 112 6.66 -33.42 -18.24
C THR A 112 7.61 -33.33 -19.42
N SER A 113 7.90 -34.46 -20.09
CA SER A 113 8.89 -34.61 -21.16
C SER A 113 8.51 -33.93 -22.50
N GLY A 114 7.87 -32.78 -22.49
CA GLY A 114 7.45 -32.03 -23.66
C GLY A 114 8.07 -30.64 -23.76
N THR A 115 8.80 -30.35 -24.82
CA THR A 115 9.23 -28.98 -25.18
C THR A 115 8.18 -28.32 -26.05
N ALA A 116 7.13 -27.74 -25.45
CA ALA A 116 6.25 -26.87 -26.20
C ALA A 116 6.89 -25.48 -26.34
N ALA A 117 6.73 -24.86 -27.50
CA ALA A 117 7.11 -23.47 -27.67
C ALA A 117 6.19 -22.59 -26.79
N MET A 118 6.77 -21.63 -26.07
CA MET A 118 6.07 -20.74 -25.14
C MET A 118 6.17 -19.31 -25.64
N SER A 119 5.06 -18.57 -25.59
CA SER A 119 5.06 -17.13 -25.58
C SER A 119 5.29 -16.64 -24.15
N SER A 120 6.04 -15.57 -23.98
CA SER A 120 6.26 -14.97 -22.66
C SER A 120 5.89 -13.49 -22.65
N HIS A 121 5.35 -13.07 -21.52
CA HIS A 121 5.12 -11.67 -21.16
C HIS A 121 5.67 -11.44 -19.76
N VAL A 122 6.34 -10.31 -19.53
CA VAL A 122 6.86 -9.95 -18.22
C VAL A 122 6.31 -8.63 -17.76
N THR A 123 6.11 -8.52 -16.45
CA THR A 123 5.91 -7.26 -15.76
C THR A 123 6.98 -7.10 -14.71
N ALA A 124 7.55 -5.91 -14.55
CA ALA A 124 8.56 -5.65 -13.55
C ALA A 124 8.32 -4.31 -12.85
N ARG A 125 8.75 -4.22 -11.59
CA ARG A 125 8.63 -3.01 -10.77
C ARG A 125 9.99 -2.62 -10.20
N ARG A 126 10.32 -1.35 -10.38
CA ARG A 126 11.53 -0.73 -9.86
C ARG A 126 11.12 0.56 -9.12
N GLY A 127 10.69 0.41 -7.86
CA GLY A 127 10.10 1.50 -7.08
C GLY A 127 8.72 1.91 -7.64
N SER A 128 8.58 3.16 -8.05
CA SER A 128 7.36 3.69 -8.69
C SER A 128 7.27 3.40 -10.19
N LEU A 129 8.29 2.80 -10.79
CA LEU A 129 8.35 2.53 -12.21
C LEU A 129 7.84 1.11 -12.51
N GLU A 130 6.93 1.01 -13.47
CA GLU A 130 6.36 -0.24 -13.94
C GLU A 130 6.78 -0.48 -15.39
N TYR A 131 7.30 -1.68 -15.65
CA TYR A 131 7.80 -2.11 -16.94
C TYR A 131 7.03 -3.34 -17.43
N ALA A 132 6.90 -3.49 -18.74
CA ALA A 132 6.37 -4.68 -19.37
C ALA A 132 7.12 -4.99 -20.67
N GLY A 133 7.15 -6.25 -21.07
CA GLY A 133 7.84 -6.70 -22.27
C GLY A 133 7.68 -8.19 -22.52
N ALA A 134 8.42 -8.72 -23.48
CA ALA A 134 8.49 -10.15 -23.75
C ALA A 134 9.41 -10.88 -22.75
N ASP A 135 10.43 -10.20 -22.27
CA ASP A 135 11.39 -10.66 -21.25
C ASP A 135 11.91 -9.47 -20.43
N PHE A 136 12.69 -9.73 -19.37
CA PHE A 136 13.24 -8.72 -18.47
C PHE A 136 14.43 -7.92 -19.06
N GLU A 137 14.97 -8.33 -20.19
CA GLU A 137 16.07 -7.64 -20.89
C GLU A 137 15.50 -6.60 -21.88
N SER A 138 14.32 -6.87 -22.43
CA SER A 138 13.62 -6.05 -23.41
C SER A 138 12.40 -5.32 -22.84
N ASP A 139 12.23 -5.27 -21.51
CA ASP A 139 11.12 -4.60 -20.87
C ASP A 139 11.18 -3.07 -21.11
N THR A 140 10.03 -2.46 -21.32
CA THR A 140 9.88 -1.02 -21.53
C THR A 140 9.10 -0.39 -20.39
N LEU A 141 9.43 0.85 -20.05
CA LEU A 141 8.67 1.62 -19.06
C LEU A 141 7.27 1.92 -19.60
N ILE A 142 6.26 1.42 -18.92
CA ILE A 142 4.86 1.61 -19.30
C ILE A 142 4.11 2.59 -18.40
N ARG A 143 4.45 2.64 -17.10
CA ARG A 143 3.80 3.54 -16.13
C ARG A 143 4.78 4.06 -15.09
N ILE A 144 4.53 5.30 -14.65
CA ILE A 144 5.20 5.91 -13.49
C ILE A 144 4.12 6.19 -12.45
N HIS A 145 4.12 5.43 -11.38
CA HIS A 145 3.12 5.55 -10.31
C HIS A 145 3.45 6.64 -9.30
N ASN A 146 2.41 7.28 -8.78
CA ASN A 146 2.44 8.13 -7.61
C ASN A 146 1.29 7.76 -6.66
N GLY A 147 1.17 8.43 -5.50
CA GLY A 147 0.11 8.12 -4.52
C GLY A 147 -1.31 8.31 -5.06
N ASP A 148 -1.51 9.17 -6.04
CA ASP A 148 -2.82 9.58 -6.54
C ASP A 148 -3.17 8.99 -7.92
N GLY A 149 -2.24 8.24 -8.55
CA GLY A 149 -2.43 7.68 -9.89
C GLY A 149 -1.14 7.27 -10.57
N TYR A 150 -1.07 7.49 -11.88
CA TYR A 150 0.12 7.18 -12.68
C TYR A 150 0.20 8.05 -13.95
N LEU A 151 1.42 8.23 -14.45
CA LEU A 151 1.67 8.68 -15.82
C LEU A 151 1.71 7.45 -16.72
N ASP A 152 0.85 7.39 -17.72
CA ASP A 152 0.94 6.41 -18.80
C ASP A 152 2.04 6.86 -19.75
N CYS A 153 3.04 5.99 -19.99
CA CYS A 153 4.17 6.32 -20.86
C CYS A 153 3.93 6.01 -22.34
N SER A 154 2.93 5.19 -22.65
CA SER A 154 2.54 4.86 -24.04
C SER A 154 1.76 6.00 -24.69
N GLU A 155 0.89 6.61 -23.94
CA GLU A 155 0.17 7.84 -24.28
C GLU A 155 0.41 8.83 -23.15
N PRO A 156 1.45 9.71 -23.21
CA PRO A 156 1.85 10.53 -22.08
C PRO A 156 0.70 11.39 -21.54
N ASP A 157 -0.05 10.81 -20.61
CA ASP A 157 -1.18 11.41 -19.96
C ASP A 157 -1.27 10.93 -18.50
N PHE A 158 -1.67 11.82 -17.60
CA PHE A 158 -1.86 11.49 -16.20
C PHE A 158 -3.22 10.83 -16.00
N ARG A 159 -3.18 9.69 -15.31
CA ARG A 159 -4.34 8.92 -14.88
C ARG A 159 -4.46 9.05 -13.35
N TYR A 160 -5.63 9.44 -12.86
CA TYR A 160 -5.90 9.69 -11.46
C TYR A 160 -6.85 8.65 -10.90
N PHE A 161 -6.61 8.24 -9.65
CA PHE A 161 -7.43 7.30 -8.92
C PHE A 161 -8.47 8.01 -8.05
N VAL A 162 -9.73 7.63 -8.19
CA VAL A 162 -10.77 7.92 -7.19
C VAL A 162 -10.89 6.68 -6.30
N ARG A 163 -10.60 6.86 -5.01
CA ARG A 163 -10.63 5.80 -4.00
C ARG A 163 -11.80 5.99 -3.06
N ASP A 164 -12.34 4.89 -2.55
CA ASP A 164 -13.28 4.94 -1.43
C ASP A 164 -12.55 5.03 -0.08
N TYR A 165 -13.31 5.00 1.01
CA TYR A 165 -12.77 5.12 2.38
C TYR A 165 -11.85 3.96 2.80
N GLN A 166 -11.93 2.82 2.13
CA GLN A 166 -11.06 1.66 2.35
C GLN A 166 -9.81 1.65 1.45
N GLY A 167 -9.64 2.67 0.60
CA GLY A 167 -8.55 2.73 -0.35
C GLY A 167 -8.80 1.96 -1.67
N ASN A 168 -9.99 1.40 -1.86
CA ASN A 168 -10.35 0.72 -3.11
C ASN A 168 -10.39 1.72 -4.26
N ILE A 169 -9.74 1.40 -5.38
CA ILE A 169 -9.80 2.24 -6.57
C ILE A 169 -11.14 2.01 -7.25
N ARG A 170 -11.99 3.03 -7.29
CA ARG A 170 -13.34 2.99 -7.86
C ARG A 170 -13.40 3.50 -9.28
N THR A 171 -12.55 4.46 -9.61
CA THR A 171 -12.52 5.06 -10.94
C THR A 171 -11.10 5.48 -11.28
N VAL A 172 -10.72 5.30 -12.54
CA VAL A 172 -9.53 5.88 -13.14
C VAL A 172 -9.99 6.90 -14.18
N TYR A 173 -9.54 8.12 -14.04
CA TYR A 173 -9.86 9.18 -15.00
C TYR A 173 -8.58 9.89 -15.45
N GLY A 174 -8.59 10.40 -16.69
CA GLY A 174 -7.48 11.17 -17.24
C GLY A 174 -7.72 12.66 -17.21
N SER A 175 -6.67 13.40 -17.52
CA SER A 175 -6.74 14.83 -17.72
C SER A 175 -7.71 15.17 -18.86
N ALA A 176 -8.30 16.37 -18.77
CA ALA A 176 -9.23 16.84 -19.77
C ALA A 176 -8.54 17.00 -21.13
N VAL A 177 -8.99 16.26 -22.13
CA VAL A 177 -8.56 16.46 -23.51
C VAL A 177 -9.41 17.56 -24.10
N ALA A 178 -8.81 18.69 -24.43
CA ALA A 178 -9.48 19.77 -25.15
C ALA A 178 -9.81 19.32 -26.58
N LYS A 179 -10.99 18.76 -26.80
CA LYS A 179 -11.49 18.50 -28.14
C LYS A 179 -12.13 19.78 -28.66
N LEU A 180 -11.52 20.39 -29.66
CA LEU A 180 -12.17 21.44 -30.42
C LEU A 180 -13.34 20.82 -31.19
N ILE A 181 -14.54 20.88 -30.62
CA ILE A 181 -15.74 20.55 -31.39
C ILE A 181 -15.98 21.73 -32.31
N PRO A 182 -15.98 21.54 -33.65
CA PRO A 182 -16.43 22.56 -34.53
C PRO A 182 -17.89 22.87 -34.14
N VAL A 183 -18.14 24.04 -33.62
CA VAL A 183 -19.51 24.52 -33.45
C VAL A 183 -19.92 24.90 -34.86
N GLU A 184 -20.68 24.04 -35.54
CA GLU A 184 -21.41 24.46 -36.73
C GLU A 184 -22.28 25.64 -36.32
N PRO A 185 -22.19 26.78 -37.02
CA PRO A 185 -23.04 27.92 -36.71
C PRO A 185 -24.49 27.48 -36.82
N PRO A 186 -25.32 27.71 -35.80
CA PRO A 186 -26.75 27.43 -35.92
C PRO A 186 -27.31 28.35 -36.99
N PHE A 187 -27.80 27.75 -38.06
CA PHE A 187 -28.43 28.38 -39.21
C PHE A 187 -27.50 29.02 -40.27
N SER A 188 -27.43 28.35 -41.40
CA SER A 188 -27.25 28.98 -42.69
C SER A 188 -28.45 29.89 -42.98
N LEU A 189 -28.37 31.16 -42.59
CA LEU A 189 -29.23 32.18 -43.12
C LEU A 189 -28.62 32.64 -44.46
N THR A 190 -28.95 31.92 -45.54
CA THR A 190 -29.01 32.52 -46.86
C THR A 190 -30.16 33.51 -46.85
N ASN A 191 -29.91 34.76 -46.51
CA ASN A 191 -30.58 35.88 -47.21
C ASN A 191 -29.94 37.24 -46.84
N ARG A 192 -29.36 37.79 -47.86
CA ARG A 192 -29.36 39.19 -48.29
C ARG A 192 -29.31 40.31 -47.26
N GLY A 193 -28.24 41.04 -47.36
CA GLY A 193 -28.33 42.51 -47.33
C GLY A 193 -27.93 43.15 -46.02
N ALA A 194 -26.90 43.90 -46.18
CA ALA A 194 -26.57 45.12 -45.44
C ALA A 194 -25.45 45.08 -44.42
N ILE A 195 -24.34 45.59 -44.88
CA ILE A 195 -23.60 46.70 -44.26
C ILE A 195 -23.13 46.50 -42.81
N GLY A 196 -21.84 46.39 -42.67
CA GLY A 196 -21.10 47.03 -41.57
C GLY A 196 -20.89 46.23 -40.30
N GLY A 197 -19.66 45.83 -40.13
CA GLY A 197 -19.11 45.37 -38.84
C GLY A 197 -18.60 43.95 -38.87
N ASP A 198 -17.32 43.79 -39.15
CA ASP A 198 -16.58 42.54 -38.94
C ASP A 198 -16.66 42.16 -37.46
N LYS A 199 -17.63 41.30 -37.12
CA LYS A 199 -17.53 40.57 -35.87
C LYS A 199 -16.42 39.55 -36.02
N PRO A 200 -15.40 39.58 -35.16
CA PRO A 200 -14.36 38.56 -35.23
C PRO A 200 -15.00 37.17 -35.12
N PRO A 201 -14.49 36.18 -35.86
CA PRO A 201 -15.01 34.83 -35.79
C PRO A 201 -14.98 34.35 -34.30
N ILE A 202 -16.13 33.88 -33.83
CA ILE A 202 -16.24 33.28 -32.51
C ILE A 202 -15.30 32.08 -32.53
N ARG A 203 -14.14 32.22 -31.87
CA ARG A 203 -13.24 31.07 -31.64
C ARG A 203 -13.96 30.13 -30.69
N PRO A 204 -14.18 28.86 -31.06
CA PRO A 204 -14.78 27.91 -30.14
C PRO A 204 -13.87 27.82 -28.91
N LYS A 205 -14.44 27.98 -27.72
CA LYS A 205 -13.70 27.72 -26.49
C LYS A 205 -13.49 26.22 -26.42
N PRO A 206 -12.28 25.77 -26.06
CA PRO A 206 -12.05 24.36 -25.79
C PRO A 206 -12.97 23.94 -24.64
N ILE A 207 -13.76 22.89 -24.84
CA ILE A 207 -14.52 22.27 -23.75
C ILE A 207 -13.60 21.26 -23.11
N GLU A 208 -13.22 21.55 -21.88
CA GLU A 208 -12.50 20.58 -21.06
C GLU A 208 -13.49 19.51 -20.58
N TYR A 209 -13.21 18.26 -20.85
CA TYR A 209 -13.97 17.13 -20.32
C TYR A 209 -13.03 16.07 -19.78
N THR A 210 -13.43 15.46 -18.68
CA THR A 210 -12.69 14.35 -18.04
C THR A 210 -13.05 13.05 -18.75
N VAL A 211 -12.03 12.29 -19.13
CA VAL A 211 -12.21 10.94 -19.68
C VAL A 211 -12.12 9.94 -18.53
N THR A 212 -13.13 9.09 -18.42
CA THR A 212 -13.08 7.94 -17.51
C THR A 212 -12.53 6.75 -18.27
N TYR A 213 -11.39 6.22 -17.80
CA TYR A 213 -10.72 5.07 -18.42
C TYR A 213 -11.20 3.75 -17.82
N GLN A 214 -11.45 3.73 -16.53
CA GLN A 214 -11.84 2.51 -15.84
C GLN A 214 -12.82 2.83 -14.71
N ARG A 215 -13.84 1.99 -14.54
CA ARG A 215 -14.74 1.99 -13.38
C ARG A 215 -14.76 0.62 -12.78
N MET A 216 -14.74 0.57 -11.46
CA MET A 216 -14.69 -0.68 -10.71
C MET A 216 -15.64 -0.63 -9.53
N GLN A 217 -16.38 -1.71 -9.35
CA GLN A 217 -17.12 -1.97 -8.13
C GLN A 217 -16.70 -3.32 -7.57
N TYR A 218 -16.87 -3.49 -6.27
CA TYR A 218 -16.41 -4.67 -5.57
C TYR A 218 -17.51 -5.19 -4.66
N TYR A 219 -17.65 -6.51 -4.60
CA TYR A 219 -18.30 -7.17 -3.48
C TYR A 219 -17.53 -6.89 -2.19
N PRO A 220 -18.13 -7.07 -1.01
CA PRO A 220 -17.49 -6.76 0.27
C PRO A 220 -16.08 -7.35 0.44
N PHE A 221 -15.83 -8.55 -0.08
CA PHE A 221 -14.53 -9.22 -0.05
C PHE A 221 -13.63 -8.91 -1.25
N GLY A 222 -13.95 -7.91 -2.04
CA GLY A 222 -13.04 -7.40 -3.07
C GLY A 222 -13.14 -8.07 -4.42
N LEU A 223 -14.05 -9.03 -4.63
CA LEU A 223 -14.30 -9.57 -5.97
C LEU A 223 -14.86 -8.44 -6.84
N PRO A 224 -14.20 -8.10 -7.96
CA PRO A 224 -14.64 -7.00 -8.80
C PRO A 224 -15.89 -7.37 -9.61
N TYR A 225 -16.82 -6.43 -9.72
CA TYR A 225 -18.00 -6.55 -10.59
C TYR A 225 -18.32 -5.19 -11.21
N GLU A 226 -18.54 -5.11 -12.51
CA GLU A 226 -19.28 -4.04 -13.22
C GLU A 226 -19.23 -4.17 -14.74
N ALA A 227 -20.24 -3.57 -15.44
CA ALA A 227 -20.42 -3.59 -16.88
C ALA A 227 -19.37 -2.74 -17.68
N HIS A 228 -18.52 -1.97 -17.02
CA HIS A 228 -17.47 -1.14 -17.64
C HIS A 228 -16.09 -1.46 -17.10
N TYR A 229 -15.89 -2.71 -16.73
CA TYR A 229 -14.63 -3.22 -16.27
C TYR A 229 -13.70 -3.48 -17.47
N GLN A 230 -12.56 -2.80 -17.49
CA GLN A 230 -11.50 -3.02 -18.47
C GLN A 230 -10.27 -3.55 -17.73
N PRO A 231 -10.05 -4.87 -17.72
CA PRO A 231 -9.01 -5.50 -16.94
C PRO A 231 -7.59 -5.09 -17.33
N GLU A 232 -7.39 -4.69 -18.57
CA GLU A 232 -6.07 -4.44 -19.14
C GLU A 232 -5.49 -3.04 -18.86
N GLU A 233 -6.29 -2.08 -18.35
CA GLU A 233 -5.80 -0.70 -18.22
C GLU A 233 -4.84 -0.49 -17.06
N GLN A 234 -5.16 -1.00 -15.87
CA GLN A 234 -4.24 -0.96 -14.73
C GLN A 234 -4.59 -2.04 -13.70
N PRO A 235 -3.58 -2.63 -13.03
CA PRO A 235 -3.79 -3.81 -12.18
C PRO A 235 -4.24 -3.49 -10.75
N TYR A 236 -4.12 -2.24 -10.27
CA TYR A 236 -4.45 -1.92 -8.88
C TYR A 236 -5.94 -1.71 -8.70
N LYS A 237 -6.54 -2.46 -7.74
CA LYS A 237 -7.98 -2.48 -7.55
C LYS A 237 -8.38 -2.38 -6.08
N TYR A 238 -8.88 -3.43 -5.50
CA TYR A 238 -9.37 -3.50 -4.12
C TYR A 238 -8.23 -3.27 -3.11
N GLY A 239 -8.46 -2.41 -2.11
CA GLY A 239 -7.44 -2.00 -1.14
C GLY A 239 -6.22 -1.31 -1.78
N GLY A 240 -6.30 -0.90 -3.07
CA GLY A 240 -5.16 -0.42 -3.82
C GLY A 240 -4.12 -1.49 -4.14
N LYS A 241 -4.46 -2.78 -3.98
CA LYS A 241 -3.59 -3.92 -4.24
C LYS A 241 -3.63 -4.34 -5.70
N GLU A 242 -2.54 -4.94 -6.17
CA GLU A 242 -2.45 -5.47 -7.53
C GLU A 242 -3.29 -6.73 -7.68
N PHE A 243 -4.16 -6.74 -8.69
CA PHE A 243 -4.98 -7.87 -9.05
C PHE A 243 -4.40 -8.56 -10.28
N ILE A 244 -3.98 -9.80 -10.13
CA ILE A 244 -3.34 -10.61 -11.16
C ILE A 244 -4.42 -11.46 -11.82
N GLU A 245 -4.84 -11.10 -13.03
CA GLU A 245 -5.94 -11.76 -13.75
C GLU A 245 -5.47 -12.76 -14.80
N LEU A 246 -4.21 -12.63 -15.26
CA LEU A 246 -3.70 -13.46 -16.34
C LEU A 246 -3.84 -14.95 -16.02
N HIS A 247 -4.25 -15.71 -17.02
CA HIS A 247 -4.53 -17.16 -16.96
C HIS A 247 -5.65 -17.56 -16.00
N GLY A 248 -6.47 -16.59 -15.50
CA GLY A 248 -7.52 -16.88 -14.52
C GLY A 248 -6.99 -17.02 -13.08
N TYR A 249 -5.82 -16.48 -12.78
CA TYR A 249 -5.28 -16.51 -11.42
C TYR A 249 -6.11 -15.70 -10.43
N ASP A 250 -6.73 -14.61 -10.87
CA ASP A 250 -7.74 -13.79 -10.20
C ASP A 250 -7.48 -13.52 -8.70
N SER A 251 -6.23 -13.24 -8.36
CA SER A 251 -5.78 -13.07 -6.98
C SER A 251 -5.12 -11.72 -6.75
N TYR A 252 -5.33 -11.15 -5.57
CA TYR A 252 -4.66 -9.93 -5.11
C TYR A 252 -3.32 -10.25 -4.45
N ASP A 253 -2.32 -9.46 -4.77
CA ASP A 253 -1.04 -9.46 -4.07
C ASP A 253 -1.12 -8.51 -2.85
N PHE A 254 -1.19 -9.09 -1.65
CA PHE A 254 -1.13 -8.38 -0.38
C PHE A 254 0.29 -8.35 0.21
N ASP A 255 1.32 -8.43 -0.62
CA ASP A 255 2.73 -8.50 -0.29
C ASP A 255 3.12 -9.79 0.46
N ALA A 256 2.67 -9.98 1.70
CA ALA A 256 2.99 -11.17 2.50
C ALA A 256 2.21 -12.41 2.08
N ARG A 257 1.05 -12.25 1.46
CA ARG A 257 0.14 -13.34 1.09
C ARG A 257 -0.62 -13.03 -0.18
N MET A 258 -0.93 -14.05 -0.99
CA MET A 258 -1.90 -13.93 -2.07
C MET A 258 -3.31 -14.14 -1.53
N TYR A 259 -4.22 -13.25 -1.93
CA TYR A 259 -5.61 -13.25 -1.52
C TYR A 259 -6.52 -13.59 -2.71
N TYR A 260 -7.36 -14.61 -2.55
CA TYR A 260 -8.35 -14.98 -3.57
C TYR A 260 -9.74 -14.48 -3.15
N PRO A 261 -10.27 -13.43 -3.81
CA PRO A 261 -11.49 -12.76 -3.35
C PRO A 261 -12.75 -13.59 -3.54
N ALA A 262 -12.80 -14.52 -4.50
CA ALA A 262 -13.95 -15.41 -4.66
C ALA A 262 -14.08 -16.41 -3.50
N LEU A 263 -12.96 -16.83 -2.89
CA LEU A 263 -12.94 -17.63 -1.66
C LEU A 263 -12.99 -16.77 -0.39
N CYS A 264 -12.92 -15.45 -0.48
CA CYS A 264 -12.87 -14.57 0.68
C CYS A 264 -11.69 -14.87 1.63
N ARG A 265 -10.58 -15.44 1.13
CA ARG A 265 -9.49 -15.99 1.92
C ARG A 265 -8.10 -15.76 1.33
N PHE A 266 -7.10 -15.78 2.21
CA PHE A 266 -5.71 -15.93 1.80
C PHE A 266 -5.41 -17.38 1.39
N MET A 267 -4.46 -17.56 0.47
CA MET A 267 -4.05 -18.86 -0.05
C MET A 267 -2.99 -19.54 0.85
N THR A 268 -2.41 -18.79 1.78
CA THR A 268 -1.40 -19.26 2.75
C THR A 268 -1.83 -18.90 4.16
N MET A 269 -1.32 -19.66 5.14
CA MET A 269 -1.54 -19.34 6.55
C MET A 269 -0.93 -18.00 6.93
N ASP A 270 -1.61 -17.30 7.82
CA ASP A 270 -1.05 -16.09 8.42
C ASP A 270 0.22 -16.44 9.20
N PRO A 271 1.37 -15.83 8.92
CA PRO A 271 2.58 -16.01 9.72
C PRO A 271 2.38 -15.67 11.21
N LEU A 272 1.33 -14.91 11.53
CA LEU A 272 0.96 -14.51 12.89
C LEU A 272 -0.26 -15.27 13.44
N CYS A 273 -0.69 -16.35 12.79
CA CYS A 273 -1.91 -17.09 13.17
C CYS A 273 -1.88 -17.61 14.62
N GLU A 274 -0.71 -17.86 15.18
CA GLU A 274 -0.54 -18.24 16.58
C GLU A 274 -0.96 -17.14 17.57
N LYS A 275 -1.14 -15.90 17.10
CA LYS A 275 -1.64 -14.79 17.93
C LYS A 275 -3.17 -14.76 18.01
N TYR A 276 -3.88 -15.41 17.11
CA TYR A 276 -5.32 -15.29 16.94
C TYR A 276 -6.00 -16.67 16.86
N TYR A 277 -5.90 -17.47 17.93
CA TYR A 277 -6.45 -18.84 17.98
C TYR A 277 -7.94 -18.96 17.69
N SER A 278 -8.70 -17.88 17.87
CA SER A 278 -10.14 -17.84 17.61
C SER A 278 -10.50 -17.53 16.15
N ILE A 279 -9.51 -17.20 15.31
CA ILE A 279 -9.69 -16.79 13.92
C ILE A 279 -8.99 -17.81 13.02
N SER A 280 -9.62 -18.13 11.88
CA SER A 280 -8.97 -18.96 10.88
C SER A 280 -7.67 -18.32 10.39
N PRO A 281 -6.56 -19.06 10.29
CA PRO A 281 -5.30 -18.52 9.76
C PRO A 281 -5.36 -18.05 8.30
N TYR A 282 -6.44 -18.35 7.60
CA TYR A 282 -6.69 -17.92 6.22
C TYR A 282 -7.69 -16.76 6.12
N ALA A 283 -8.24 -16.29 7.24
CA ALA A 283 -9.27 -15.25 7.22
C ALA A 283 -8.71 -13.91 6.72
N TYR A 284 -9.50 -13.23 5.91
CA TYR A 284 -9.28 -11.85 5.53
C TYR A 284 -10.09 -10.91 6.41
N CYS A 285 -9.44 -9.91 7.00
CA CYS A 285 -10.09 -8.89 7.85
C CYS A 285 -11.04 -9.46 8.91
N ASN A 286 -10.67 -10.58 9.55
CA ASN A 286 -11.53 -11.26 10.54
C ASN A 286 -12.96 -11.56 10.02
N ASN A 287 -13.08 -11.88 8.73
CA ASN A 287 -14.36 -12.05 7.99
C ASN A 287 -15.30 -10.83 8.04
N ASN A 288 -14.78 -9.64 8.28
CA ASN A 288 -15.54 -8.39 8.32
C ASN A 288 -14.85 -7.27 7.53
N PRO A 289 -14.68 -7.43 6.21
CA PRO A 289 -13.92 -6.50 5.37
C PRO A 289 -14.60 -5.15 5.15
N VAL A 290 -15.86 -4.98 5.58
CA VAL A 290 -16.56 -3.69 5.53
C VAL A 290 -16.08 -2.75 6.64
N ASN A 291 -15.74 -3.30 7.82
CA ASN A 291 -15.31 -2.54 8.97
C ASN A 291 -13.79 -2.56 9.18
N TYR A 292 -13.10 -3.55 8.61
CA TYR A 292 -11.67 -3.70 8.72
C TYR A 292 -11.01 -3.65 7.35
N VAL A 293 -9.81 -3.11 7.31
CA VAL A 293 -8.86 -3.24 6.21
C VAL A 293 -7.69 -4.05 6.73
N ASP A 294 -6.97 -4.75 5.86
CA ASP A 294 -5.70 -5.39 6.20
C ASP A 294 -4.56 -4.43 5.81
N PRO A 295 -4.13 -3.52 6.70
CA PRO A 295 -3.00 -2.66 6.46
C PRO A 295 -1.73 -3.34 6.96
N ASP A 296 -0.60 -2.87 6.49
CA ASP A 296 0.73 -3.38 6.84
C ASP A 296 1.21 -3.01 8.27
N GLY A 297 0.29 -2.68 9.21
CA GLY A 297 0.44 -2.40 10.65
C GLY A 297 1.80 -1.87 11.11
N ARG A 298 2.01 -0.54 11.14
CA ARG A 298 3.27 0.11 11.58
C ARG A 298 2.97 1.43 12.27
N ASP A 299 3.61 1.71 13.41
CA ASP A 299 3.28 2.87 14.24
C ASP A 299 4.38 3.95 14.25
N ALA A 300 3.99 5.16 14.65
CA ALA A 300 4.90 6.27 14.90
C ALA A 300 4.57 6.98 16.22
N VAL A 301 5.56 7.63 16.83
CA VAL A 301 5.37 8.48 17.98
C VAL A 301 5.95 9.86 17.72
N PHE A 302 5.12 10.89 17.75
CA PHE A 302 5.57 12.27 17.84
C PHE A 302 6.07 12.53 19.26
N ILE A 303 7.35 12.93 19.41
CA ILE A 303 8.02 13.09 20.70
C ILE A 303 8.39 14.55 20.93
N ALA A 304 8.11 15.07 22.12
CA ALA A 304 8.65 16.34 22.60
C ALA A 304 9.35 16.18 23.96
N PHE A 305 10.33 17.04 24.17
CA PHE A 305 11.13 17.14 25.40
C PHE A 305 10.83 18.48 26.08
N PRO A 306 9.82 18.57 26.99
CA PRO A 306 9.40 19.82 27.57
C PRO A 306 10.47 20.48 28.45
N ASP A 307 11.35 19.71 29.05
CA ASP A 307 12.41 20.19 29.92
C ASP A 307 13.71 20.56 29.18
N TYR A 308 13.76 20.37 27.85
CA TYR A 308 14.94 20.63 27.05
C TYR A 308 15.31 22.12 27.04
N LYS A 309 16.56 22.42 27.36
CA LYS A 309 17.08 23.78 27.41
C LYS A 309 17.87 24.09 26.14
N ILE A 310 17.48 25.13 25.45
CA ILE A 310 18.17 25.60 24.24
C ILE A 310 19.18 26.66 24.65
N SER A 311 20.46 26.43 24.32
CA SER A 311 21.52 27.42 24.51
C SER A 311 21.61 28.30 23.27
N ALA A 312 21.25 29.59 23.39
CA ALA A 312 21.38 30.57 22.32
C ALA A 312 21.78 31.93 22.86
N PHE A 313 22.66 32.62 22.15
CA PHE A 313 23.15 33.96 22.53
C PHE A 313 23.73 34.05 23.95
N GLY A 314 24.43 33.01 24.40
CA GLY A 314 25.03 32.94 25.75
C GLY A 314 24.03 32.76 26.90
N LYS A 315 22.75 32.53 26.61
CA LYS A 315 21.69 32.28 27.60
C LYS A 315 21.05 30.91 27.35
N GLN A 316 20.58 30.29 28.44
CA GLN A 316 19.72 29.09 28.36
C GLN A 316 18.26 29.52 28.37
N TRP A 317 17.54 29.03 27.36
CA TRP A 317 16.10 29.28 27.21
C TRP A 317 15.34 28.00 27.59
N SER A 318 14.46 28.08 28.58
CA SER A 318 13.51 27.03 28.98
C SER A 318 12.16 27.27 28.29
N ASN A 319 11.28 26.26 28.31
CA ASN A 319 9.91 26.28 27.77
C ASN A 319 9.75 26.38 26.24
N LEU A 320 10.83 26.24 25.47
CA LEU A 320 10.75 26.10 24.02
C LEU A 320 10.58 24.64 23.63
N GLY A 321 11.25 23.74 24.38
CA GLY A 321 11.27 22.32 24.11
C GLY A 321 12.13 21.91 22.92
N HIS A 322 12.18 20.63 22.70
CA HIS A 322 12.78 20.00 21.51
C HIS A 322 11.84 18.90 21.05
N ALA A 323 11.87 18.52 19.78
CA ALA A 323 11.06 17.44 19.25
C ALA A 323 11.85 16.48 18.39
N GLY A 324 11.36 15.26 18.32
CA GLY A 324 11.81 14.22 17.43
C GLY A 324 10.64 13.30 17.06
N VAL A 325 10.91 12.30 16.25
CA VAL A 325 9.95 11.29 15.85
C VAL A 325 10.56 9.91 16.02
N LEU A 326 9.81 9.06 16.71
CA LEU A 326 10.10 7.65 16.87
C LEU A 326 9.21 6.88 15.88
N LEU A 327 9.81 6.12 14.99
CA LEU A 327 9.14 5.24 14.05
C LEU A 327 9.30 3.80 14.52
N ILE A 328 8.20 3.06 14.51
CA ILE A 328 8.15 1.67 14.97
C ILE A 328 7.53 0.81 13.87
N ASP A 329 8.26 -0.20 13.45
CA ASP A 329 7.72 -1.26 12.62
C ASP A 329 7.12 -2.36 13.51
N ASN A 330 5.82 -2.38 13.65
CA ASN A 330 5.12 -3.32 14.55
C ASN A 330 5.21 -4.78 14.09
N LYS A 331 5.65 -5.06 12.86
CA LYS A 331 5.90 -6.43 12.40
C LYS A 331 7.22 -6.98 12.95
N THR A 332 8.26 -6.15 12.94
CA THR A 332 9.63 -6.57 13.26
C THR A 332 10.14 -6.05 14.59
N GLY A 333 9.46 -5.05 15.17
CA GLY A 333 9.95 -4.29 16.31
C GLY A 333 11.07 -3.29 15.95
N LEU A 334 11.44 -3.20 14.65
CA LEU A 334 12.47 -2.26 14.21
C LEU A 334 12.08 -0.84 14.57
N THR A 335 12.99 -0.14 15.22
CA THR A 335 12.75 1.19 15.77
C THR A 335 13.76 2.18 15.24
N LYS A 336 13.29 3.34 14.78
CA LYS A 336 14.12 4.43 14.27
C LYS A 336 13.73 5.73 14.95
N TYR A 337 14.73 6.48 15.42
CA TYR A 337 14.50 7.79 16.02
C TYR A 337 15.25 8.87 15.25
N TYR A 338 14.52 9.93 14.89
CA TYR A 338 15.00 11.08 14.15
C TYR A 338 14.70 12.38 14.88
N GLU A 339 15.64 13.33 14.82
CA GLU A 339 15.49 14.68 15.34
C GLU A 339 16.09 15.70 14.37
N TYR A 340 15.58 16.92 14.38
CA TYR A 340 16.10 18.04 13.58
C TYR A 340 16.48 19.19 14.48
N GLY A 341 17.63 19.81 14.25
CA GLY A 341 18.09 20.93 15.08
C GLY A 341 19.34 21.62 14.54
N ARG A 342 19.75 22.68 15.20
CA ARG A 342 20.97 23.43 14.89
C ARG A 342 22.22 22.73 15.44
N TYR A 343 22.56 21.59 14.91
CA TYR A 343 23.69 20.79 15.35
C TYR A 343 24.94 21.03 14.48
N ASP A 344 24.75 21.58 13.30
CA ASP A 344 25.81 21.93 12.36
C ASP A 344 26.53 23.22 12.76
N LYS A 345 27.79 23.38 12.35
CA LYS A 345 28.60 24.58 12.67
C LYS A 345 28.03 25.87 12.07
N ALA A 346 27.33 25.77 10.95
CA ALA A 346 26.73 26.92 10.26
C ALA A 346 25.41 27.36 10.90
N GLY A 347 24.78 26.50 11.75
CA GLY A 347 23.49 26.78 12.38
C GLY A 347 22.28 26.74 11.43
N ILE A 348 22.47 26.16 10.24
CA ILE A 348 21.42 26.01 9.21
C ILE A 348 20.41 24.99 9.64
N GLY A 349 20.84 23.97 10.39
CA GLY A 349 20.03 22.84 10.85
C GLY A 349 20.34 21.55 10.11
N GLU A 350 20.31 20.46 10.83
CA GLU A 350 20.51 19.11 10.29
C GLU A 350 19.60 18.08 10.93
N VAL A 351 19.24 17.06 10.16
CA VAL A 351 18.52 15.88 10.67
C VAL A 351 19.54 14.88 11.20
N ARG A 352 19.30 14.40 12.42
CA ARG A 352 20.10 13.35 13.06
C ARG A 352 19.25 12.11 13.28
N GLN A 353 19.82 10.96 12.99
CA GLN A 353 19.31 9.68 13.41
C GLN A 353 20.12 9.19 14.60
N LYS A 354 19.46 8.80 15.68
CA LYS A 354 20.12 8.23 16.86
C LYS A 354 19.91 6.74 16.92
N THR A 355 20.93 6.02 17.33
CA THR A 355 20.83 4.58 17.58
C THR A 355 20.11 4.37 18.90
N ILE A 356 19.02 3.62 18.85
CA ILE A 356 18.19 3.21 20.00
C ILE A 356 17.90 1.72 19.89
N SER A 357 17.48 1.12 20.99
CA SER A 357 17.04 -0.28 20.99
C SER A 357 15.76 -0.47 20.16
N ASN A 358 15.62 -1.66 19.59
CA ASN A 358 14.34 -2.05 19.00
C ASN A 358 13.33 -2.37 20.09
N VAL A 359 12.04 -2.12 19.81
CA VAL A 359 10.96 -2.55 20.71
C VAL A 359 10.70 -4.05 20.52
N VAL A 360 10.12 -4.65 21.55
CA VAL A 360 9.54 -5.98 21.49
C VAL A 360 8.05 -5.82 21.23
N ILE A 361 7.56 -6.44 20.18
CA ILE A 361 6.14 -6.40 19.88
C ILE A 361 5.42 -7.48 20.69
N ASP A 362 4.41 -7.07 21.41
CA ASP A 362 3.51 -7.97 22.10
C ASP A 362 2.70 -8.77 21.08
N LYS A 363 2.72 -10.08 21.21
CA LYS A 363 2.11 -11.00 20.25
C LYS A 363 0.59 -11.00 20.27
N GLU A 364 -0.03 -10.56 21.35
CA GLU A 364 -1.48 -10.54 21.50
C GLU A 364 -2.09 -9.24 20.96
N THR A 365 -1.41 -8.12 21.19
CA THR A 365 -1.91 -6.80 20.81
C THR A 365 -1.35 -6.30 19.47
N GLY A 366 -0.24 -6.88 18.99
CA GLY A 366 0.49 -6.39 17.83
C GLY A 366 1.18 -5.05 18.07
N LYS A 367 1.22 -4.56 19.32
CA LYS A 367 1.81 -3.28 19.73
C LYS A 367 3.11 -3.51 20.51
N PRO A 368 3.97 -2.49 20.63
CA PRO A 368 5.14 -2.58 21.50
C PRO A 368 4.76 -2.92 22.94
N THR A 369 5.52 -3.81 23.59
CA THR A 369 5.34 -4.06 25.02
C THR A 369 5.70 -2.82 25.84
N VAL A 370 4.99 -2.61 26.96
CA VAL A 370 5.27 -1.49 27.89
C VAL A 370 6.72 -1.51 28.36
N GLU A 371 7.29 -2.69 28.63
CA GLU A 371 8.68 -2.84 29.08
C GLU A 371 9.68 -2.36 27.99
N SER A 372 9.49 -2.80 26.73
CA SER A 372 10.38 -2.40 25.64
C SER A 372 10.23 -0.91 25.30
N MET A 373 9.03 -0.37 25.38
CA MET A 373 8.79 1.07 25.21
C MET A 373 9.41 1.89 26.34
N ASN A 374 9.34 1.43 27.60
CA ASN A 374 10.06 2.06 28.72
C ASN A 374 11.56 2.17 28.42
N LYS A 375 12.17 1.09 27.95
CA LYS A 375 13.60 1.06 27.59
C LYS A 375 13.91 2.08 26.50
N VAL A 376 13.15 2.06 25.41
CA VAL A 376 13.33 2.97 24.27
C VAL A 376 13.14 4.43 24.70
N MET A 377 12.09 4.73 25.47
CA MET A 377 11.84 6.09 25.96
C MET A 377 12.94 6.57 26.94
N SER A 378 13.49 5.67 27.77
CA SER A 378 14.65 6.00 28.61
C SER A 378 15.88 6.36 27.77
N GLU A 379 16.16 5.61 26.71
CA GLU A 379 17.26 5.91 25.79
C GLU A 379 17.04 7.25 25.07
N ILE A 380 15.82 7.51 24.59
CA ILE A 380 15.45 8.79 23.95
C ILE A 380 15.51 9.95 24.95
N SER A 381 15.07 9.77 26.18
CA SER A 381 15.20 10.79 27.25
C SER A 381 16.65 11.23 27.44
N LYS A 382 17.60 10.29 27.45
CA LYS A 382 19.04 10.59 27.56
C LYS A 382 19.54 11.43 26.36
N VAL A 383 19.02 11.18 25.16
CA VAL A 383 19.27 12.02 23.97
C VAL A 383 18.72 13.43 24.21
N GLY A 384 17.56 13.56 24.84
CA GLY A 384 16.85 14.80 25.18
C GLY A 384 17.31 15.45 26.51
N GLN A 385 18.58 15.37 26.87
CA GLN A 385 19.18 15.93 28.10
C GLN A 385 18.68 15.26 29.40
N GLY A 386 18.15 14.04 29.34
CA GLY A 386 17.64 13.29 30.50
C GLY A 386 16.33 13.84 31.08
N GLY A 387 15.60 14.66 30.33
CA GLY A 387 14.32 15.24 30.74
C GLY A 387 13.12 14.33 30.47
N ARG A 388 11.96 14.80 30.90
CA ARG A 388 10.68 14.15 30.59
C ARG A 388 10.43 14.10 29.09
N ILE A 389 9.65 13.12 28.66
CA ILE A 389 9.10 13.04 27.31
C ILE A 389 7.59 13.16 27.41
N GLU A 390 7.02 14.04 26.61
CA GLU A 390 5.60 14.06 26.26
C GLU A 390 5.49 13.61 24.80
N GLY A 391 4.63 12.65 24.50
CA GLY A 391 4.50 12.09 23.16
C GLY A 391 3.05 11.82 22.78
N ALA A 392 2.81 11.80 21.48
CA ALA A 392 1.56 11.35 20.87
C ALA A 392 1.85 10.06 20.09
N TYR A 393 1.24 8.96 20.52
CA TYR A 393 1.35 7.66 19.86
C TYR A 393 0.36 7.61 18.70
N ILE A 394 0.87 7.40 17.51
CA ILE A 394 0.15 7.48 16.24
C ILE A 394 0.17 6.09 15.61
N GLU A 395 -0.98 5.44 15.56
CA GLU A 395 -1.14 4.19 14.84
C GLU A 395 -1.08 4.49 13.33
N SER A 396 -0.13 3.90 12.62
CA SER A 396 0.12 4.13 11.20
C SER A 396 0.70 2.90 10.51
N ASP A 397 0.34 2.69 9.26
CA ASP A 397 0.88 1.64 8.41
C ASP A 397 2.02 2.11 7.48
N LYS A 398 2.47 3.36 7.62
CA LYS A 398 3.40 4.04 6.71
C LYS A 398 4.82 4.24 7.26
N PHE A 399 5.33 3.26 8.03
CA PHE A 399 6.72 3.30 8.53
C PHE A 399 7.73 3.57 7.41
N LYS A 400 7.57 2.90 6.25
CA LYS A 400 8.51 3.05 5.15
C LYS A 400 8.49 4.47 4.59
N GLU A 401 7.32 5.01 4.31
CA GLU A 401 7.14 6.36 3.75
C GLU A 401 7.66 7.41 4.73
N MET A 402 7.34 7.28 6.02
CA MET A 402 7.86 8.15 7.08
C MET A 402 9.37 8.05 7.22
N ASN A 403 9.93 6.83 7.19
CA ASN A 403 11.37 6.60 7.27
C ASN A 403 12.08 7.13 6.03
N ASP A 404 11.55 6.88 4.82
CA ASP A 404 12.15 7.36 3.56
C ASP A 404 12.16 8.90 3.52
N TYR A 405 11.09 9.55 3.97
CA TYR A 405 11.04 10.99 4.11
C TYR A 405 12.10 11.50 5.09
N ALA A 406 12.21 10.91 6.29
CA ALA A 406 13.20 11.29 7.28
C ALA A 406 14.64 11.10 6.74
N GLN A 407 14.89 10.01 6.00
CA GLN A 407 16.18 9.75 5.34
C GLN A 407 16.47 10.74 4.21
N SER A 408 15.48 11.10 3.40
CA SER A 408 15.64 12.12 2.36
C SER A 408 16.02 13.46 2.97
N LYS A 409 15.36 13.85 4.07
CA LYS A 409 15.69 15.07 4.81
C LYS A 409 17.09 15.01 5.46
N LYS A 410 17.51 13.83 5.91
CA LYS A 410 18.88 13.62 6.40
C LYS A 410 19.92 13.75 5.29
N ALA A 411 19.62 13.27 4.07
CA ALA A 411 20.50 13.44 2.92
C ALA A 411 20.67 14.91 2.48
N GLU A 412 19.67 15.77 2.76
CA GLU A 412 19.78 17.20 2.54
C GLU A 412 20.84 17.89 3.44
N ASN A 413 21.35 17.24 4.49
CA ASN A 413 22.37 17.82 5.37
C ASN A 413 23.65 18.27 4.63
N ASP A 414 23.98 17.59 3.51
CA ASP A 414 25.14 17.90 2.68
C ASP A 414 24.87 19.03 1.67
N ASN A 415 23.63 19.47 1.53
CA ASN A 415 23.27 20.59 0.67
C ASN A 415 23.44 21.93 1.42
N PRO A 416 24.36 22.83 1.00
CA PRO A 416 24.53 24.13 1.64
C PRO A 416 23.33 25.07 1.47
N ASP A 417 22.53 24.88 0.42
CA ASP A 417 21.37 25.70 0.10
C ASP A 417 20.06 25.14 0.69
N ARG A 418 20.15 24.15 1.62
CA ARG A 418 18.96 23.61 2.29
C ARG A 418 18.23 24.69 3.10
N LYS A 419 16.93 24.49 3.26
CA LYS A 419 16.09 25.42 4.02
C LYS A 419 16.61 25.60 5.45
N GLU A 420 16.91 26.84 5.83
CA GLU A 420 17.44 27.16 7.15
C GLU A 420 16.47 26.84 8.29
N TYR A 421 17.04 26.50 9.45
CA TYR A 421 16.29 26.34 10.69
C TYR A 421 15.66 27.66 11.12
N SER A 422 14.34 27.63 11.38
CA SER A 422 13.56 28.77 11.86
C SER A 422 12.68 28.35 13.03
N ILE A 423 12.71 29.08 14.13
CA ILE A 423 11.92 28.77 15.33
C ILE A 423 10.41 28.76 15.01
N THR A 424 9.96 29.59 14.09
CA THR A 424 8.55 29.77 13.76
C THR A 424 8.08 28.94 12.54
N GLY A 425 8.98 28.25 11.85
CA GLY A 425 8.61 27.58 10.60
C GLY A 425 9.33 26.26 10.38
N ASN A 426 10.63 26.27 10.13
CA ASN A 426 11.40 25.06 9.85
C ASN A 426 12.17 24.63 11.11
N ASN A 427 11.54 23.93 12.03
CA ASN A 427 12.09 23.55 13.33
C ASN A 427 11.91 22.05 13.61
N CYS A 428 12.35 21.59 14.77
CA CYS A 428 12.28 20.19 15.18
C CYS A 428 10.83 19.66 15.25
N GLY A 429 9.88 20.49 15.72
CA GLY A 429 8.47 20.11 15.78
C GLY A 429 7.83 19.99 14.41
N THR A 430 8.10 20.97 13.51
CA THR A 430 7.58 20.88 12.13
C THR A 430 8.18 19.69 11.38
N PHE A 431 9.47 19.39 11.57
CA PHE A 431 10.10 18.20 10.99
C PHE A 431 9.41 16.92 11.47
N ALA A 432 9.22 16.75 12.79
CA ALA A 432 8.54 15.57 13.33
C ALA A 432 7.11 15.45 12.81
N GLY A 433 6.39 16.57 12.74
CA GLY A 433 5.03 16.63 12.17
C GLY A 433 5.00 16.30 10.68
N ASP A 434 5.97 16.75 9.90
CA ASP A 434 6.06 16.45 8.47
C ASP A 434 6.37 14.97 8.22
N VAL A 435 7.19 14.35 9.07
CA VAL A 435 7.45 12.90 9.00
C VAL A 435 6.17 12.11 9.22
N VAL A 436 5.42 12.36 10.30
CA VAL A 436 4.19 11.59 10.59
C VAL A 436 3.08 11.85 9.57
N LYS A 437 3.05 13.03 8.95
CA LYS A 437 2.11 13.39 7.87
C LYS A 437 2.41 12.72 6.53
N GLN A 438 3.47 11.93 6.42
CA GLN A 438 3.67 11.07 5.25
C GLN A 438 2.60 9.97 5.17
N ASP A 439 1.95 9.65 6.28
CA ASP A 439 0.71 8.91 6.26
C ASP A 439 -0.47 9.85 5.93
N PRO A 440 -1.21 9.63 4.82
CA PRO A 440 -2.36 10.44 4.44
C PRO A 440 -3.49 10.43 5.50
N ASN A 441 -3.67 9.36 6.25
CA ASN A 441 -4.67 9.26 7.30
C ASN A 441 -4.27 10.09 8.51
N VAL A 442 -3.01 9.99 8.93
CA VAL A 442 -2.43 10.83 9.98
C VAL A 442 -2.48 12.31 9.57
N LYS A 443 -2.18 12.62 8.30
CA LYS A 443 -2.27 13.99 7.77
C LYS A 443 -3.67 14.58 7.91
N LYS A 444 -4.72 13.80 7.65
CA LYS A 444 -6.13 14.25 7.79
C LYS A 444 -6.52 14.49 9.26
N GLN A 445 -5.97 13.69 10.16
CA GLN A 445 -6.24 13.77 11.60
C GLN A 445 -5.27 14.70 12.33
N SER A 446 -4.19 15.15 11.67
CA SER A 446 -3.21 16.03 12.29
C SER A 446 -3.84 17.37 12.68
N PRO A 447 -3.51 17.90 13.86
CA PRO A 447 -4.06 19.18 14.32
C PRO A 447 -3.58 20.34 13.43
N THR A 448 -4.37 21.41 13.41
CA THR A 448 -3.91 22.71 12.91
C THR A 448 -2.99 23.32 13.96
N ILE A 449 -1.71 23.42 13.67
CA ILE A 449 -0.72 23.93 14.60
C ILE A 449 -0.89 25.45 14.75
N ILE A 450 -1.24 25.90 15.94
CA ILE A 450 -1.38 27.32 16.27
C ILE A 450 -0.06 27.87 16.78
N ASP A 451 0.63 27.09 17.61
CA ASP A 451 1.91 27.46 18.21
C ASP A 451 2.99 26.45 17.79
N PRO A 452 3.97 26.87 16.95
CA PRO A 452 4.99 25.96 16.42
C PRO A 452 6.06 25.51 17.41
N ARG A 453 5.93 25.88 18.71
CA ARG A 453 6.83 25.37 19.74
C ARG A 453 6.56 23.88 20.01
N PRO A 454 7.60 23.04 20.10
CA PRO A 454 7.44 21.61 20.33
C PRO A 454 6.53 21.24 21.52
N ASN A 455 6.63 21.99 22.62
CA ASN A 455 5.81 21.74 23.81
C ASN A 455 4.33 22.04 23.61
N SER A 456 3.98 22.95 22.70
CA SER A 456 2.59 23.25 22.34
C SER A 456 2.10 22.26 21.30
N MET A 457 2.93 21.98 20.30
CA MET A 457 2.59 21.03 19.22
C MET A 457 2.26 19.62 19.76
N VAL A 458 3.04 19.12 20.73
CA VAL A 458 2.77 17.77 21.27
C VAL A 458 1.41 17.68 21.94
N LYS A 459 0.96 18.73 22.60
CA LYS A 459 -0.37 18.77 23.23
C LYS A 459 -1.48 18.74 22.18
N GLU A 460 -1.33 19.55 21.12
CA GLU A 460 -2.26 19.55 20.01
C GLU A 460 -2.32 18.17 19.32
N TYR A 461 -1.19 17.46 19.24
CA TYR A 461 -1.18 16.08 18.76
C TYR A 461 -1.81 15.09 19.75
N GLN A 462 -1.62 15.26 21.06
CA GLN A 462 -2.25 14.42 22.11
C GLN A 462 -3.77 14.59 22.17
N ASP A 463 -4.32 15.71 21.71
CA ASP A 463 -5.76 15.90 21.58
C ASP A 463 -6.40 14.99 20.50
N ASN A 464 -5.62 14.58 19.51
CA ASN A 464 -6.08 13.77 18.36
C ASN A 464 -5.54 12.32 18.37
N PHE A 465 -4.45 12.06 19.12
CA PHE A 465 -3.78 10.78 19.18
C PHE A 465 -3.50 10.38 20.62
N LYS A 466 -3.27 9.09 20.88
CA LYS A 466 -3.08 8.57 22.24
C LYS A 466 -1.86 9.19 22.94
N PRO A 467 -2.00 9.76 24.12
CA PRO A 467 -0.84 10.24 24.89
C PRO A 467 0.10 9.09 25.28
N ILE A 468 1.40 9.37 25.19
CA ILE A 468 2.45 8.51 25.75
C ILE A 468 3.51 9.41 26.40
N ASN A 469 3.64 9.34 27.71
CA ASN A 469 4.53 10.20 28.48
C ASN A 469 5.56 9.36 29.22
N TYR A 470 6.78 9.86 29.39
CA TYR A 470 7.84 9.20 30.14
C TYR A 470 8.41 10.15 31.20
N ASP A 471 8.49 9.65 32.45
CA ASP A 471 9.14 10.38 33.54
C ASP A 471 10.46 9.70 33.93
N PRO A 472 11.61 10.36 33.71
CA PRO A 472 12.92 9.80 34.04
C PRO A 472 13.16 9.60 35.54
N LYS A 473 12.34 10.18 36.42
CA LYS A 473 12.45 9.98 37.88
C LYS A 473 11.85 8.64 38.31
N THR A 474 10.79 8.22 37.69
CA THR A 474 10.12 6.94 37.95
C THR A 474 10.58 5.84 37.01
N GLU A 475 11.26 6.22 35.90
CA GLU A 475 11.65 5.36 34.78
C GLU A 475 10.46 4.62 34.16
N LYS A 476 9.28 5.23 34.14
CA LYS A 476 8.03 4.64 33.64
C LYS A 476 7.36 5.50 32.59
N ILE A 477 6.73 4.82 31.63
CA ILE A 477 5.78 5.43 30.72
C ILE A 477 4.38 5.41 31.33
N GLU A 478 3.63 6.49 31.06
CA GLU A 478 2.18 6.53 31.16
C GLU A 478 1.63 6.42 29.73
N TRP A 479 1.02 5.30 29.42
CA TRP A 479 0.54 5.01 28.07
C TRP A 479 -0.68 4.09 28.13
N GLU A 480 -1.79 4.54 27.53
CA GLU A 480 -2.98 3.72 27.31
C GLU A 480 -2.85 3.01 25.95
N GLN A 481 -2.70 1.68 25.98
CA GLN A 481 -2.52 0.85 24.79
C GLN A 481 -3.81 0.62 23.99
#